data_dd3036671cf833a0c21d62bf2a44ccc9
#
_entry.id   dd3036671cf833a0c21d62bf2a44ccc9
#
_cell.length_a   1.000
_cell.length_b   1.000
_cell.length_c   1.000
_cell.angle_alpha   90.00
_cell.angle_beta   90.00
_cell.angle_gamma   90.00
#
_symmetry.space_group_name_H-M   'P 1'
#
loop_
_entity.id
_entity.type
_entity.pdbx_description
1 polymer ?
#
loop_
_entity_poly.entity_id
_entity_poly.type
_entity_poly.pdbx_seq_one_letter_code
_entity_poly.pdbx_strand_id
1 'polypeptide(L)'
;MRKKSGRSSVSGAGFGLAFSILALMFMPGAARGQGGRMTVTVGPADADVVGTDGAAIQKAVDRVAAAGGGTVVIEAGTYWLANSVRLASHIRMRGEGPEKTLLKKAPGVQSKLILDADYGEMIATVENASGFVPGMGVTILDKVNPDGWTPSVRTIVAVEGNTLRFDRFLQMDYSVANQGQVFNTFPLIAGFDVEDVRVEDLSVDGNRAGSGILDGCQTGAIYFFHSQRMTIRNCLARNYPGDGISLQFVEDPVVENCEAEGNAYLGIHLGTGAARGIVRDCRAHDNGQDGLFLCWRVQHARYERNQSWNNGRDGISLGHKDTDNVFMGNSASGNRRAGIYFRDEVAANAASRNTFEANTLEDNGRPGEPGYGIRIEGETRDLKFVSNTIRSHRIDGVVVQAVGIYIGPKADAVIADQNLFQGDVAKAIVDESQGGHNQLASPGGR
;
A
#
# COMPACT_ATOMS: atom_id res chain seq x y z
N MET A 1 -34.51 -38.08 -38.48
CA MET A 1 -36.00 -38.27 -38.50
C MET A 1 -36.69 -37.00 -38.01
N ARG A 2 -37.52 -36.44 -38.86
CA ARG A 2 -38.37 -35.25 -38.62
C ARG A 2 -39.52 -35.57 -37.66
N LYS A 3 -40.02 -34.61 -36.86
CA LYS A 3 -41.42 -34.18 -36.68
C LYS A 3 -41.44 -33.07 -35.62
N LYS A 4 -41.73 -31.80 -35.96
CA LYS A 4 -43.03 -31.08 -36.08
C LYS A 4 -43.73 -30.90 -34.71
N SER A 5 -43.72 -29.66 -34.18
CA SER A 5 -44.69 -28.57 -34.26
C SER A 5 -45.93 -28.75 -33.38
N GLY A 6 -46.19 -27.81 -32.48
CA GLY A 6 -47.43 -27.59 -31.78
C GLY A 6 -47.47 -26.17 -31.19
N ARG A 7 -48.06 -25.23 -31.91
CA ARG A 7 -48.50 -23.93 -31.37
C ARG A 7 -49.83 -24.13 -30.66
N SER A 8 -49.98 -23.62 -29.45
CA SER A 8 -51.28 -23.28 -28.89
C SER A 8 -51.27 -21.86 -28.35
N SER A 9 -52.10 -21.07 -28.97
CA SER A 9 -52.50 -19.71 -28.56
C SER A 9 -53.46 -19.81 -27.36
N VAL A 10 -53.23 -19.03 -26.32
CA VAL A 10 -54.25 -18.69 -25.32
C VAL A 10 -54.27 -17.18 -25.14
N SER A 11 -55.46 -16.68 -25.32
CA SER A 11 -55.94 -15.30 -25.32
C SER A 11 -55.78 -14.61 -23.97
N GLY A 12 -55.69 -13.28 -24.06
CA GLY A 12 -55.45 -12.35 -22.97
C GLY A 12 -56.52 -12.25 -21.92
N ALA A 13 -56.07 -11.79 -20.76
CA ALA A 13 -56.89 -11.05 -19.80
C ALA A 13 -56.02 -9.92 -19.25
N GLY A 14 -56.40 -8.71 -19.57
CA GLY A 14 -55.78 -7.51 -19.06
C GLY A 14 -56.03 -7.32 -17.58
N PHE A 15 -54.94 -7.13 -16.80
CA PHE A 15 -55.05 -6.54 -15.48
C PHE A 15 -54.36 -5.18 -15.53
N GLY A 16 -55.17 -4.12 -15.44
CA GLY A 16 -54.72 -2.79 -15.26
C GLY A 16 -54.06 -2.61 -13.87
N LEU A 17 -52.76 -2.36 -13.84
CA LEU A 17 -52.12 -1.87 -12.64
C LEU A 17 -52.21 -0.33 -12.62
N ALA A 18 -52.98 0.17 -11.66
CA ALA A 18 -53.03 1.59 -11.33
C ALA A 18 -51.69 2.01 -10.73
N PHE A 19 -50.95 2.86 -11.44
CA PHE A 19 -49.78 3.55 -10.90
C PHE A 19 -50.25 4.63 -9.92
N SER A 20 -50.14 4.40 -8.63
CA SER A 20 -50.23 5.43 -7.60
C SER A 20 -48.91 6.25 -7.65
N ILE A 21 -48.99 7.48 -8.15
CA ILE A 21 -47.95 8.46 -8.07
C ILE A 21 -47.87 8.93 -6.62
N LEU A 22 -46.87 8.43 -5.87
CA LEU A 22 -46.52 8.94 -4.57
C LEU A 22 -45.76 10.24 -4.77
N ALA A 23 -46.42 11.37 -4.54
CA ALA A 23 -45.77 12.70 -4.53
C ALA A 23 -44.78 12.75 -3.37
N LEU A 24 -43.47 12.66 -3.67
CA LEU A 24 -42.43 13.03 -2.71
C LEU A 24 -42.56 14.54 -2.45
N MET A 25 -43.09 14.88 -1.30
CA MET A 25 -42.95 16.23 -0.76
C MET A 25 -41.45 16.51 -0.51
N PHE A 26 -40.88 17.40 -1.28
CA PHE A 26 -39.59 18.03 -0.97
C PHE A 26 -39.73 18.75 0.36
N MET A 27 -39.21 18.16 1.43
CA MET A 27 -38.91 18.92 2.64
C MET A 27 -37.75 19.86 2.33
N PRO A 28 -37.88 21.17 2.61
CA PRO A 28 -36.76 22.09 2.47
C PRO A 28 -35.65 21.60 3.41
N GLY A 29 -34.44 21.45 2.84
CA GLY A 29 -33.27 20.98 3.56
C GLY A 29 -33.08 21.80 4.84
N ALA A 30 -32.99 21.10 5.96
CA ALA A 30 -32.54 21.68 7.20
C ALA A 30 -31.20 22.38 6.92
N ALA A 31 -31.16 23.69 7.14
CA ALA A 31 -29.94 24.46 7.11
C ALA A 31 -28.92 23.73 8.00
N ARG A 32 -27.85 23.21 7.41
CA ARG A 32 -26.69 22.72 8.16
C ARG A 32 -26.16 23.93 8.94
N GLY A 33 -26.50 23.99 10.22
CA GLY A 33 -25.86 24.91 11.13
C GLY A 33 -24.35 24.72 11.01
N GLN A 34 -23.60 25.80 10.93
CA GLN A 34 -22.16 25.83 11.12
C GLN A 34 -21.84 25.49 12.61
N GLY A 35 -22.23 24.30 13.06
CA GLY A 35 -21.71 23.73 14.28
C GLY A 35 -20.26 23.31 14.00
N GLY A 36 -19.30 23.83 14.77
CA GLY A 36 -17.89 23.44 14.67
C GLY A 36 -17.80 21.91 14.66
N ARG A 37 -17.00 21.34 13.74
CA ARG A 37 -16.77 19.88 13.67
C ARG A 37 -16.32 19.39 15.06
N MET A 38 -16.88 18.29 15.52
CA MET A 38 -16.55 17.68 16.82
C MET A 38 -15.06 17.42 16.94
N THR A 39 -14.47 17.75 18.07
CA THR A 39 -13.10 17.37 18.42
C THR A 39 -13.14 16.51 19.68
N VAL A 40 -12.43 15.39 19.69
CA VAL A 40 -12.28 14.48 20.83
C VAL A 40 -10.79 14.25 21.06
N THR A 41 -10.33 14.45 22.29
CA THR A 41 -8.95 14.18 22.69
C THR A 41 -8.82 12.76 23.26
N VAL A 42 -7.65 12.14 23.04
CA VAL A 42 -7.25 10.86 23.64
C VAL A 42 -5.91 11.04 24.29
N GLY A 43 -5.78 10.69 25.55
CA GLY A 43 -4.54 10.86 26.29
C GLY A 43 -4.45 10.02 27.55
N PRO A 44 -3.28 10.01 28.23
CA PRO A 44 -3.06 9.24 29.45
C PRO A 44 -3.83 9.80 30.66
N ALA A 45 -4.17 11.10 30.64
CA ALA A 45 -4.90 11.80 31.68
C ALA A 45 -5.58 13.05 31.08
N ASP A 46 -6.60 13.58 31.73
CA ASP A 46 -7.27 14.84 31.42
C ASP A 46 -7.78 15.02 29.96
N ALA A 47 -7.91 13.91 29.22
CA ALA A 47 -8.47 13.87 27.87
C ALA A 47 -9.95 13.47 27.86
N ASP A 48 -10.68 13.76 26.78
CA ASP A 48 -12.08 13.33 26.60
C ASP A 48 -12.25 11.81 26.65
N VAL A 49 -11.21 11.09 26.24
CA VAL A 49 -11.07 9.63 26.35
C VAL A 49 -9.72 9.36 26.99
N VAL A 50 -9.71 8.93 28.23
CA VAL A 50 -8.48 8.55 28.95
C VAL A 50 -8.10 7.12 28.57
N GLY A 51 -6.84 6.92 28.16
CA GLY A 51 -6.27 5.62 27.83
C GLY A 51 -5.07 5.75 26.90
N THR A 52 -4.22 4.71 26.91
CA THR A 52 -2.98 4.61 26.11
C THR A 52 -2.96 3.35 25.26
N ASP A 53 -4.11 2.96 24.75
CA ASP A 53 -4.27 1.79 23.89
C ASP A 53 -5.16 2.06 22.66
N GLY A 54 -5.21 1.08 21.74
CA GLY A 54 -6.02 1.18 20.54
C GLY A 54 -7.52 1.27 20.82
N ALA A 55 -8.00 0.72 21.95
CA ALA A 55 -9.42 0.78 22.31
C ALA A 55 -9.84 2.20 22.70
N ALA A 56 -9.01 2.95 23.42
CA ALA A 56 -9.23 4.35 23.74
C ALA A 56 -9.30 5.20 22.46
N ILE A 57 -8.35 4.99 21.52
CA ILE A 57 -8.37 5.69 20.23
C ILE A 57 -9.63 5.34 19.45
N GLN A 58 -9.99 4.04 19.35
CA GLN A 58 -11.19 3.60 18.63
C GLN A 58 -12.45 4.23 19.21
N LYS A 59 -12.57 4.29 20.54
CA LYS A 59 -13.71 4.94 21.22
C LYS A 59 -13.82 6.42 20.83
N ALA A 60 -12.73 7.14 20.70
CA ALA A 60 -12.75 8.53 20.25
C ALA A 60 -13.15 8.63 18.76
N VAL A 61 -12.62 7.75 17.90
CA VAL A 61 -13.02 7.64 16.49
C VAL A 61 -14.53 7.40 16.38
N ASP A 62 -15.07 6.44 17.12
CA ASP A 62 -16.49 6.09 17.10
C ASP A 62 -17.38 7.28 17.55
N ARG A 63 -16.96 8.03 18.57
CA ARG A 63 -17.67 9.23 19.01
C ARG A 63 -17.73 10.32 17.94
N VAL A 64 -16.61 10.57 17.28
CA VAL A 64 -16.51 11.55 16.19
C VAL A 64 -17.28 11.08 14.96
N ALA A 65 -17.23 9.80 14.64
CA ALA A 65 -17.99 9.19 13.53
C ALA A 65 -19.50 9.31 13.75
N ALA A 66 -19.98 9.03 14.96
CA ALA A 66 -21.39 9.17 15.33
C ALA A 66 -21.90 10.62 15.22
N ALA A 67 -21.01 11.61 15.33
CA ALA A 67 -21.33 13.02 15.12
C ALA A 67 -21.27 13.44 13.62
N GLY A 68 -21.02 12.50 12.71
CA GLY A 68 -20.91 12.79 11.27
C GLY A 68 -19.52 13.27 10.82
N GLY A 69 -18.48 13.05 11.63
CA GLY A 69 -17.10 13.40 11.34
C GLY A 69 -16.54 14.51 12.24
N GLY A 70 -15.24 14.72 12.15
CA GLY A 70 -14.53 15.72 12.95
C GLY A 70 -13.07 15.36 13.19
N THR A 71 -12.54 15.72 14.36
CA THR A 71 -11.12 15.52 14.68
C THR A 71 -10.94 14.66 15.93
N VAL A 72 -10.09 13.65 15.83
CA VAL A 72 -9.52 12.92 16.97
C VAL A 72 -8.10 13.43 17.17
N VAL A 73 -7.82 14.00 18.32
CA VAL A 73 -6.46 14.45 18.71
C VAL A 73 -5.88 13.44 19.68
N ILE A 74 -4.78 12.82 19.28
CA ILE A 74 -4.04 11.88 20.13
C ILE A 74 -2.89 12.64 20.77
N GLU A 75 -2.93 12.79 22.08
CA GLU A 75 -1.90 13.51 22.83
C GLU A 75 -0.54 12.79 22.76
N ALA A 76 0.51 13.46 23.18
CA ALA A 76 1.84 12.87 23.28
C ALA A 76 1.83 11.61 24.15
N GLY A 77 2.48 10.55 23.68
CA GLY A 77 2.55 9.27 24.39
C GLY A 77 2.72 8.07 23.48
N THR A 78 2.83 6.90 24.09
CA THR A 78 2.86 5.61 23.38
C THR A 78 1.54 4.88 23.62
N TYR A 79 0.88 4.51 22.53
CA TYR A 79 -0.42 3.83 22.51
C TYR A 79 -0.25 2.41 21.95
N TRP A 80 -0.56 1.40 22.75
CA TRP A 80 -0.40 0.00 22.36
C TRP A 80 -1.62 -0.53 21.62
N LEU A 81 -1.39 -1.07 20.42
CA LEU A 81 -2.43 -1.57 19.55
C LEU A 81 -2.41 -3.11 19.51
N ALA A 82 -3.44 -3.72 20.04
CA ALA A 82 -3.71 -5.17 19.87
C ALA A 82 -4.53 -5.48 18.60
N ASN A 83 -5.16 -4.47 18.02
CA ASN A 83 -5.93 -4.54 16.78
C ASN A 83 -5.90 -3.20 16.04
N SER A 84 -6.43 -3.18 14.82
CA SER A 84 -6.55 -1.98 13.99
C SER A 84 -7.39 -0.89 14.66
N VAL A 85 -6.91 0.34 14.59
CA VAL A 85 -7.77 1.51 14.73
C VAL A 85 -8.44 1.75 13.37
N ARG A 86 -9.75 1.56 13.29
CA ARG A 86 -10.54 1.67 12.06
C ARG A 86 -11.16 3.04 11.95
N LEU A 87 -10.78 3.78 10.93
CA LEU A 87 -11.31 5.11 10.66
C LEU A 87 -12.64 5.03 9.90
N ALA A 88 -13.49 6.01 10.13
CA ALA A 88 -14.68 6.27 9.35
C ALA A 88 -14.48 7.49 8.44
N SER A 89 -15.39 7.71 7.50
CA SER A 89 -15.38 8.88 6.61
C SER A 89 -15.43 10.21 7.38
N HIS A 90 -14.81 11.23 6.83
CA HIS A 90 -14.76 12.60 7.34
C HIS A 90 -14.05 12.76 8.69
N ILE A 91 -13.15 11.82 9.03
CA ILE A 91 -12.34 11.88 10.26
C ILE A 91 -10.95 12.41 9.94
N ARG A 92 -10.50 13.34 10.79
CA ARG A 92 -9.11 13.75 10.91
C ARG A 92 -8.53 13.15 12.19
N MET A 93 -7.61 12.20 12.07
CA MET A 93 -6.80 11.70 13.17
C MET A 93 -5.48 12.46 13.20
N ARG A 94 -5.14 13.07 14.32
CA ARG A 94 -3.93 13.88 14.44
C ARG A 94 -3.22 13.62 15.75
N GLY A 95 -1.91 13.35 15.69
CA GLY A 95 -1.02 13.38 16.87
C GLY A 95 -0.46 14.78 17.15
N GLU A 96 0.53 14.84 18.01
CA GLU A 96 1.28 16.05 18.36
C GLU A 96 2.67 16.12 17.68
N GLY A 97 2.91 15.26 16.73
CA GLY A 97 4.13 15.11 15.96
C GLY A 97 4.67 13.68 16.01
N PRO A 98 5.38 13.24 14.96
CA PRO A 98 5.89 11.87 14.87
C PRO A 98 6.86 11.50 16.00
N GLU A 99 7.54 12.48 16.59
CA GLU A 99 8.43 12.27 17.73
C GLU A 99 7.70 12.20 19.09
N LYS A 100 6.42 12.58 19.14
CA LYS A 100 5.67 12.70 20.39
C LYS A 100 4.54 11.68 20.52
N THR A 101 3.83 11.42 19.43
CA THR A 101 2.68 10.50 19.41
C THR A 101 3.05 9.22 18.69
N LEU A 102 3.17 8.12 19.42
CA LEU A 102 3.56 6.82 18.90
C LEU A 102 2.42 5.80 19.06
N LEU A 103 1.91 5.27 17.95
CA LEU A 103 1.04 4.11 17.93
C LEU A 103 1.89 2.86 17.68
N LYS A 104 1.93 1.94 18.66
CA LYS A 104 2.84 0.79 18.63
C LYS A 104 2.07 -0.53 18.68
N LYS A 105 2.35 -1.42 17.74
CA LYS A 105 1.76 -2.76 17.73
C LYS A 105 2.14 -3.54 19.00
N ALA A 106 1.20 -4.30 19.55
CA ALA A 106 1.48 -5.28 20.61
C ALA A 106 2.59 -6.26 20.18
N PRO A 107 3.33 -6.85 21.13
CA PRO A 107 4.38 -7.82 20.82
C PRO A 107 3.91 -8.93 19.87
N GLY A 108 4.84 -9.48 19.06
CA GLY A 108 4.55 -10.54 18.12
C GLY A 108 4.09 -11.82 18.81
N VAL A 109 3.02 -12.41 18.28
CA VAL A 109 2.51 -13.74 18.68
C VAL A 109 2.24 -14.52 17.40
N GLN A 110 2.66 -15.78 17.36
CA GLN A 110 2.40 -16.68 16.23
C GLN A 110 2.32 -18.13 16.67
N SER A 111 1.53 -18.93 15.96
CA SER A 111 1.41 -20.36 16.19
C SER A 111 1.03 -21.10 14.91
N LYS A 112 1.47 -22.34 14.75
CA LYS A 112 1.11 -23.20 13.61
C LYS A 112 -0.29 -23.77 13.81
N LEU A 113 -0.97 -24.06 12.70
CA LEU A 113 -2.18 -24.85 12.71
C LEU A 113 -1.87 -26.32 13.08
N ILE A 114 -2.78 -26.96 13.83
CA ILE A 114 -2.77 -28.40 14.11
C ILE A 114 -3.99 -29.11 13.50
N LEU A 115 -4.98 -28.35 13.07
CA LEU A 115 -6.10 -28.80 12.24
C LEU A 115 -6.19 -27.83 11.05
N ASP A 116 -6.64 -28.34 9.91
CA ASP A 116 -6.93 -27.49 8.75
C ASP A 116 -8.03 -26.49 9.13
N ALA A 117 -7.93 -25.30 8.59
CA ALA A 117 -8.87 -24.19 8.80
C ALA A 117 -9.51 -23.86 7.46
N ASP A 118 -10.75 -24.29 7.26
CA ASP A 118 -11.39 -24.35 5.97
C ASP A 118 -12.09 -23.04 5.59
N TYR A 119 -12.21 -22.81 4.29
CA TYR A 119 -13.01 -21.73 3.74
C TYR A 119 -14.42 -21.70 4.35
N GLY A 120 -14.85 -20.54 4.77
CA GLY A 120 -16.17 -20.36 5.36
C GLY A 120 -16.27 -20.68 6.86
N GLU A 121 -15.24 -21.23 7.47
CA GLU A 121 -15.16 -21.36 8.93
C GLU A 121 -14.78 -20.05 9.62
N MET A 122 -15.09 -19.96 10.90
CA MET A 122 -14.72 -18.81 11.77
C MET A 122 -13.79 -19.25 12.89
N ILE A 123 -13.04 -20.33 12.70
CA ILE A 123 -12.15 -20.90 13.71
C ILE A 123 -10.82 -21.33 13.10
N ALA A 124 -9.80 -21.39 13.94
CA ALA A 124 -8.54 -22.07 13.65
C ALA A 124 -8.00 -22.71 14.93
N THR A 125 -7.58 -23.96 14.88
CA THR A 125 -6.96 -24.64 16.02
C THR A 125 -5.44 -24.64 15.83
N VAL A 126 -4.74 -24.07 16.81
CA VAL A 126 -3.30 -23.83 16.77
C VAL A 126 -2.54 -24.72 17.78
N GLU A 127 -1.26 -24.89 17.57
CA GLU A 127 -0.38 -25.67 18.48
C GLU A 127 -0.31 -25.05 19.88
N ASN A 128 -0.26 -23.72 19.94
CA ASN A 128 -0.18 -22.97 21.19
C ASN A 128 -0.95 -21.66 21.06
N ALA A 129 -2.06 -21.54 21.79
CA ALA A 129 -2.86 -20.33 21.84
C ALA A 129 -2.39 -19.30 22.88
N SER A 130 -1.30 -19.57 23.61
CA SER A 130 -0.76 -18.62 24.59
C SER A 130 -0.36 -17.31 23.95
N GLY A 131 -0.83 -16.19 24.50
CA GLY A 131 -0.59 -14.85 23.99
C GLY A 131 -1.65 -14.36 22.98
N PHE A 132 -2.49 -15.23 22.43
CA PHE A 132 -3.68 -14.79 21.69
C PHE A 132 -4.82 -14.45 22.65
N VAL A 133 -5.45 -13.32 22.44
CA VAL A 133 -6.54 -12.86 23.32
C VAL A 133 -7.72 -12.33 22.50
N PRO A 134 -8.95 -12.38 23.03
CA PRO A 134 -10.10 -11.71 22.41
C PRO A 134 -9.83 -10.23 22.12
N GLY A 135 -10.28 -9.74 20.98
CA GLY A 135 -10.02 -8.39 20.49
C GLY A 135 -8.72 -8.24 19.70
N MET A 136 -7.84 -9.24 19.69
CA MET A 136 -6.58 -9.17 18.93
C MET A 136 -6.82 -9.34 17.42
N GLY A 137 -6.16 -8.49 16.63
CA GLY A 137 -6.07 -8.65 15.18
C GLY A 137 -5.05 -9.73 14.80
N VAL A 138 -5.40 -10.60 13.88
CA VAL A 138 -4.54 -11.70 13.41
C VAL A 138 -4.66 -11.91 11.91
N THR A 139 -3.64 -12.53 11.34
CA THR A 139 -3.62 -13.07 9.97
C THR A 139 -3.49 -14.58 10.02
N ILE A 140 -4.22 -15.25 9.13
CA ILE A 140 -4.12 -16.67 8.85
C ILE A 140 -3.67 -16.83 7.41
N LEU A 141 -2.64 -17.62 7.19
CA LEU A 141 -2.10 -17.97 5.87
C LEU A 141 -1.43 -19.35 5.88
N ASP A 142 -1.09 -19.85 4.69
CA ASP A 142 -0.23 -21.02 4.50
C ASP A 142 0.68 -20.82 3.27
N LYS A 143 1.49 -21.82 2.90
CA LYS A 143 2.42 -21.70 1.76
C LYS A 143 1.75 -21.71 0.38
N VAL A 144 0.50 -22.11 0.29
CA VAL A 144 -0.29 -22.06 -0.96
C VAL A 144 -1.02 -20.73 -1.09
N ASN A 145 -1.39 -20.14 0.03
CA ASN A 145 -2.10 -18.86 0.15
C ASN A 145 -1.25 -17.87 0.97
N PRO A 146 -0.01 -17.50 0.51
CA PRO A 146 0.94 -16.79 1.35
C PRO A 146 0.79 -15.27 1.29
N ASP A 147 0.17 -14.74 0.23
CA ASP A 147 0.22 -13.32 -0.11
C ASP A 147 -0.99 -12.85 -0.94
N GLY A 148 -0.94 -11.62 -1.39
CA GLY A 148 -1.99 -11.01 -2.20
C GLY A 148 -3.31 -10.94 -1.45
N TRP A 149 -4.36 -11.44 -2.09
CA TRP A 149 -5.73 -11.42 -1.54
C TRP A 149 -6.12 -12.74 -0.88
N THR A 150 -5.20 -13.68 -0.72
CA THR A 150 -5.48 -15.02 -0.18
C THR A 150 -5.39 -15.14 1.35
N PRO A 151 -4.51 -14.43 2.10
CA PRO A 151 -4.51 -14.48 3.56
C PRO A 151 -5.79 -13.92 4.17
N SER A 152 -6.23 -14.45 5.30
CA SER A 152 -7.37 -13.94 6.06
C SER A 152 -6.93 -13.06 7.22
N VAL A 153 -7.24 -11.76 7.18
CA VAL A 153 -7.04 -10.83 8.30
C VAL A 153 -8.33 -10.76 9.13
N ARG A 154 -8.28 -11.14 10.40
CA ARG A 154 -9.45 -11.35 11.28
C ARG A 154 -9.21 -10.76 12.67
N THR A 155 -10.30 -10.62 13.44
CA THR A 155 -10.25 -10.31 14.87
C THR A 155 -10.65 -11.54 15.66
N ILE A 156 -9.87 -11.90 16.67
CA ILE A 156 -10.22 -12.98 17.62
C ILE A 156 -11.38 -12.50 18.49
N VAL A 157 -12.46 -13.26 18.52
CA VAL A 157 -13.62 -12.97 19.39
C VAL A 157 -13.66 -13.86 20.64
N ALA A 158 -13.06 -15.06 20.57
CA ALA A 158 -12.90 -15.96 21.71
C ALA A 158 -11.68 -16.86 21.54
N VAL A 159 -11.12 -17.35 22.65
CA VAL A 159 -10.07 -18.36 22.70
C VAL A 159 -10.58 -19.50 23.59
N GLU A 160 -10.73 -20.70 23.02
CA GLU A 160 -11.27 -21.89 23.67
C GLU A 160 -10.24 -23.02 23.61
N GLY A 161 -9.45 -23.19 24.68
CA GLY A 161 -8.27 -24.06 24.63
C GLY A 161 -7.27 -23.56 23.58
N ASN A 162 -6.98 -24.38 22.58
CA ASN A 162 -6.11 -24.02 21.46
C ASN A 162 -6.89 -23.58 20.20
N THR A 163 -8.22 -23.39 20.31
CA THR A 163 -9.04 -22.93 19.19
C THR A 163 -9.30 -21.42 19.30
N LEU A 164 -8.93 -20.70 18.26
CA LEU A 164 -9.19 -19.28 18.07
C LEU A 164 -10.48 -19.13 17.26
N ARG A 165 -11.43 -18.34 17.77
CA ARG A 165 -12.67 -18.01 17.07
C ARG A 165 -12.61 -16.59 16.54
N PHE A 166 -13.03 -16.38 15.29
CA PHE A 166 -12.90 -15.11 14.57
C PHE A 166 -14.23 -14.38 14.36
N ASP A 167 -14.14 -13.10 14.05
CA ASP A 167 -15.26 -12.19 13.78
C ASP A 167 -15.95 -12.44 12.42
N ARG A 168 -15.26 -13.12 11.49
CA ARG A 168 -15.72 -13.36 10.11
C ARG A 168 -15.15 -14.66 9.56
N PHE A 169 -15.78 -15.19 8.51
CA PHE A 169 -15.36 -16.38 7.79
C PHE A 169 -13.95 -16.28 7.21
N LEU A 170 -13.21 -17.37 7.23
CA LEU A 170 -11.96 -17.53 6.49
C LEU A 170 -12.25 -17.49 4.99
N GLN A 171 -11.37 -16.87 4.22
CA GLN A 171 -11.58 -16.64 2.79
C GLN A 171 -10.90 -17.67 1.88
N MET A 172 -10.09 -18.52 2.44
CA MET A 172 -9.41 -19.63 1.76
C MET A 172 -9.29 -20.80 2.72
N ASP A 173 -8.95 -21.98 2.18
CA ASP A 173 -8.52 -23.13 2.97
C ASP A 173 -7.04 -22.96 3.35
N TYR A 174 -6.74 -23.13 4.63
CA TYR A 174 -5.37 -23.09 5.15
C TYR A 174 -5.04 -24.42 5.81
N SER A 175 -4.06 -25.16 5.29
CA SER A 175 -3.82 -26.52 5.73
C SER A 175 -2.55 -26.69 6.56
N VAL A 176 -2.60 -27.67 7.46
CA VAL A 176 -1.43 -28.12 8.22
C VAL A 176 -0.34 -28.64 7.29
N ALA A 177 -0.72 -29.35 6.21
CA ALA A 177 0.21 -29.88 5.21
C ALA A 177 0.99 -28.76 4.51
N ASN A 178 0.38 -27.60 4.30
CA ASN A 178 1.00 -26.41 3.70
C ASN A 178 1.60 -25.47 4.75
N GLN A 179 1.81 -25.92 5.97
CA GLN A 179 2.39 -25.15 7.08
C GLN A 179 1.55 -23.92 7.44
N GLY A 180 0.25 -24.10 7.51
CA GLY A 180 -0.70 -23.09 7.96
C GLY A 180 -0.33 -22.52 9.32
N GLN A 181 -0.51 -21.20 9.49
CA GLN A 181 -0.16 -20.50 10.74
C GLN A 181 -1.07 -19.30 10.98
N VAL A 182 -1.15 -18.92 12.25
CA VAL A 182 -1.81 -17.69 12.71
C VAL A 182 -0.79 -16.81 13.40
N PHE A 183 -0.82 -15.51 13.11
CA PHE A 183 0.06 -14.53 13.76
C PHE A 183 -0.62 -13.15 13.84
N ASN A 184 -0.19 -12.32 14.80
CA ASN A 184 -0.80 -11.02 15.05
C ASN A 184 -0.24 -9.89 14.16
N THR A 185 -0.28 -10.06 12.84
CA THR A 185 -0.06 -8.97 11.88
C THR A 185 -1.42 -8.51 11.34
N PHE A 186 -1.66 -7.21 11.40
CA PHE A 186 -2.92 -6.55 11.00
C PHE A 186 -2.62 -5.07 10.72
N PRO A 187 -3.40 -4.36 9.88
CA PRO A 187 -3.21 -2.93 9.68
C PRO A 187 -3.35 -2.16 11.00
N LEU A 188 -2.40 -1.27 11.35
CA LEU A 188 -2.47 -0.56 12.63
C LEU A 188 -3.47 0.60 12.59
N ILE A 189 -3.39 1.44 11.55
CA ILE A 189 -4.42 2.42 11.21
C ILE A 189 -5.05 1.96 9.90
N ALA A 190 -6.36 1.80 9.84
CA ALA A 190 -7.04 1.30 8.66
C ALA A 190 -8.30 2.09 8.31
N GLY A 191 -8.51 2.29 7.00
CA GLY A 191 -9.78 2.76 6.43
C GLY A 191 -10.26 1.79 5.36
N PHE A 192 -11.52 1.41 5.42
CA PHE A 192 -12.19 0.55 4.45
C PHE A 192 -13.46 1.25 3.97
N ASP A 193 -13.63 1.43 2.66
CA ASP A 193 -14.79 2.10 2.07
C ASP A 193 -15.04 3.51 2.65
N VAL A 194 -13.96 4.28 2.90
CA VAL A 194 -14.04 5.61 3.54
C VAL A 194 -13.63 6.73 2.59
N GLU A 195 -14.07 7.95 2.91
CA GLU A 195 -13.74 9.15 2.16
C GLU A 195 -13.41 10.33 3.07
N ASP A 196 -12.63 11.29 2.53
CA ASP A 196 -12.26 12.53 3.22
C ASP A 196 -11.61 12.30 4.59
N VAL A 197 -10.67 11.34 4.65
CA VAL A 197 -9.96 10.97 5.87
C VAL A 197 -8.57 11.61 5.89
N ARG A 198 -8.11 12.03 7.08
CA ARG A 198 -6.75 12.50 7.28
C ARG A 198 -6.07 11.79 8.45
N VAL A 199 -4.82 11.40 8.25
CA VAL A 199 -3.93 10.87 9.29
C VAL A 199 -2.70 11.75 9.31
N GLU A 200 -2.44 12.42 10.44
CA GLU A 200 -1.44 13.47 10.49
C GLU A 200 -0.63 13.46 11.79
N ASP A 201 0.64 13.89 11.72
CA ASP A 201 1.49 14.27 12.85
C ASP A 201 1.68 13.15 13.89
N LEU A 202 1.98 11.91 13.47
CA LEU A 202 2.18 10.77 14.38
C LEU A 202 3.13 9.71 13.81
N SER A 203 3.64 8.83 14.68
CA SER A 203 4.39 7.64 14.30
C SER A 203 3.58 6.37 14.48
N VAL A 204 3.83 5.40 13.60
CA VAL A 204 3.28 4.03 13.68
C VAL A 204 4.43 3.05 13.66
N ASP A 205 4.63 2.30 14.75
CA ASP A 205 5.69 1.29 14.90
C ASP A 205 5.08 -0.12 14.90
N GLY A 206 5.43 -0.90 13.90
CA GLY A 206 4.91 -2.25 13.71
C GLY A 206 5.45 -3.27 14.70
N ASN A 207 6.47 -2.96 15.51
CA ASN A 207 7.04 -3.87 16.51
C ASN A 207 7.21 -5.31 15.97
N ARG A 208 7.87 -5.44 14.80
CA ARG A 208 7.82 -6.63 13.95
C ARG A 208 8.45 -7.90 14.53
N ALA A 209 9.23 -7.77 15.59
CA ALA A 209 9.88 -8.93 16.19
C ALA A 209 8.84 -9.99 16.63
N GLY A 210 9.04 -11.25 16.22
CA GLY A 210 8.12 -12.34 16.53
C GLY A 210 6.78 -12.31 15.81
N SER A 211 6.61 -11.44 14.80
CA SER A 211 5.42 -11.37 13.96
C SER A 211 5.65 -12.03 12.61
N GLY A 212 4.65 -12.71 12.07
CA GLY A 212 4.66 -13.17 10.69
C GLY A 212 4.58 -12.00 9.71
N ILE A 213 5.20 -12.15 8.53
CA ILE A 213 5.20 -11.15 7.47
C ILE A 213 3.93 -11.32 6.63
N LEU A 214 3.29 -10.20 6.30
CA LEU A 214 2.18 -10.13 5.35
C LEU A 214 2.45 -9.01 4.35
N ASP A 215 2.16 -9.25 3.08
CA ASP A 215 2.32 -8.25 2.02
C ASP A 215 1.29 -7.11 2.09
N GLY A 216 1.52 -6.07 1.32
CA GLY A 216 0.72 -4.85 1.35
C GLY A 216 -0.65 -4.93 0.69
N CYS A 217 -1.05 -6.05 0.11
CA CYS A 217 -2.39 -6.16 -0.46
C CYS A 217 -3.48 -6.08 0.61
N GLN A 218 -3.22 -6.61 1.81
CA GLN A 218 -4.19 -6.65 2.90
C GLN A 218 -3.74 -5.96 4.18
N THR A 219 -2.51 -5.39 4.21
CA THR A 219 -1.98 -4.78 5.41
C THR A 219 -0.99 -3.65 5.13
N GLY A 220 -0.70 -2.86 6.14
CA GLY A 220 0.29 -1.81 6.20
C GLY A 220 0.29 -1.22 7.60
N ALA A 221 1.36 -0.55 8.03
CA ALA A 221 1.28 0.23 9.27
C ALA A 221 0.15 1.26 9.17
N ILE A 222 0.01 1.92 8.01
CA ILE A 222 -1.15 2.73 7.62
C ILE A 222 -1.73 2.12 6.34
N TYR A 223 -3.01 1.75 6.36
CA TYR A 223 -3.66 1.00 5.30
C TYR A 223 -5.03 1.57 4.93
N PHE A 224 -5.26 1.78 3.63
CA PHE A 224 -6.58 2.14 3.10
C PHE A 224 -6.96 1.21 1.95
N PHE A 225 -8.21 0.80 1.95
CA PHE A 225 -8.79 -0.07 0.95
C PHE A 225 -10.12 0.51 0.45
N HIS A 226 -10.30 0.54 -0.88
CA HIS A 226 -11.53 0.99 -1.56
C HIS A 226 -12.02 2.35 -1.01
N SER A 227 -11.11 3.32 -0.96
CA SER A 227 -11.33 4.61 -0.29
C SER A 227 -10.92 5.76 -1.20
N GLN A 228 -11.36 6.99 -0.87
CA GLN A 228 -11.08 8.14 -1.73
C GLN A 228 -10.77 9.42 -0.92
N ARG A 229 -9.98 10.30 -1.51
CA ARG A 229 -9.60 11.61 -0.93
C ARG A 229 -9.02 11.51 0.48
N MET A 230 -8.17 10.50 0.72
CA MET A 230 -7.43 10.42 1.98
C MET A 230 -6.14 11.22 1.90
N THR A 231 -5.72 11.79 3.01
CA THR A 231 -4.44 12.46 3.18
C THR A 231 -3.67 11.84 4.33
N ILE A 232 -2.43 11.42 4.09
CA ILE A 232 -1.48 10.97 5.10
C ILE A 232 -0.33 11.99 5.07
N ARG A 233 -0.11 12.69 6.19
CA ARG A 233 0.86 13.78 6.22
C ARG A 233 1.68 13.78 7.50
N ASN A 234 2.99 14.05 7.35
CA ASN A 234 3.93 14.15 8.49
C ASN A 234 3.83 12.93 9.42
N CYS A 235 3.80 11.73 8.84
CA CYS A 235 3.73 10.47 9.56
C CYS A 235 5.00 9.66 9.36
N LEU A 236 5.43 8.92 10.40
CA LEU A 236 6.49 7.94 10.34
C LEU A 236 5.89 6.53 10.48
N ALA A 237 6.01 5.69 9.43
CA ALA A 237 5.60 4.30 9.41
C ALA A 237 6.84 3.40 9.44
N ARG A 238 7.09 2.70 10.55
CA ARG A 238 8.34 1.98 10.71
C ARG A 238 8.20 0.60 11.32
N ASN A 239 9.28 -0.20 11.09
CA ASN A 239 9.49 -1.48 11.77
C ASN A 239 8.23 -2.38 11.73
N TYR A 240 7.48 -2.32 10.60
CA TYR A 240 6.25 -3.08 10.40
C TYR A 240 6.54 -4.43 9.71
N PRO A 241 5.85 -5.54 10.09
CA PRO A 241 6.02 -6.85 9.45
C PRO A 241 5.29 -6.97 8.09
N GLY A 242 5.39 -5.98 7.27
CA GLY A 242 4.79 -5.81 5.96
C GLY A 242 5.20 -4.48 5.38
N ASP A 243 4.26 -3.75 4.73
CA ASP A 243 4.48 -2.44 4.14
C ASP A 243 4.33 -1.31 5.17
N GLY A 244 5.08 -0.22 4.99
CA GLY A 244 4.91 0.99 5.80
C GLY A 244 3.56 1.66 5.56
N ILE A 245 3.32 2.15 4.36
CA ILE A 245 2.04 2.75 3.94
C ILE A 245 1.54 2.00 2.72
N SER A 246 0.34 1.43 2.79
CA SER A 246 -0.26 0.70 1.67
C SER A 246 -1.68 1.19 1.37
N LEU A 247 -1.92 1.53 0.11
CA LEU A 247 -3.16 2.13 -0.38
C LEU A 247 -3.69 1.34 -1.57
N GLN A 248 -4.78 0.59 -1.37
CA GLN A 248 -5.32 -0.36 -2.35
C GLN A 248 -6.71 0.08 -2.83
N PHE A 249 -6.94 0.08 -4.15
CA PHE A 249 -8.21 0.53 -4.78
C PHE A 249 -8.63 1.93 -4.31
N VAL A 250 -7.70 2.88 -4.35
CA VAL A 250 -7.94 4.23 -3.83
C VAL A 250 -8.00 5.27 -4.94
N GLU A 251 -8.77 6.33 -4.73
CA GLU A 251 -8.83 7.47 -5.63
C GLU A 251 -8.41 8.76 -4.92
N ASP A 252 -7.64 9.59 -5.62
CA ASP A 252 -7.15 10.89 -5.16
C ASP A 252 -6.45 10.84 -3.78
N PRO A 253 -5.60 9.83 -3.48
CA PRO A 253 -4.83 9.82 -2.24
C PRO A 253 -3.70 10.85 -2.26
N VAL A 254 -3.40 11.45 -1.12
CA VAL A 254 -2.23 12.31 -0.93
C VAL A 254 -1.38 11.74 0.21
N VAL A 255 -0.12 11.42 -0.11
CA VAL A 255 0.90 11.06 0.88
C VAL A 255 2.00 12.09 0.80
N GLU A 256 2.17 12.89 1.84
CA GLU A 256 3.11 14.00 1.82
C GLU A 256 3.92 14.12 3.12
N ASN A 257 5.20 14.45 2.96
CA ASN A 257 6.12 14.64 4.09
C ASN A 257 6.12 13.45 5.07
N CYS A 258 5.99 12.24 4.54
CA CYS A 258 5.98 11.00 5.31
C CYS A 258 7.31 10.26 5.21
N GLU A 259 7.57 9.41 6.20
CA GLU A 259 8.73 8.52 6.21
C GLU A 259 8.28 7.08 6.41
N ALA A 260 8.84 6.17 5.61
CA ALA A 260 8.61 4.73 5.71
C ALA A 260 9.96 4.03 5.81
N GLU A 261 10.32 3.54 7.01
CA GLU A 261 11.65 3.00 7.29
C GLU A 261 11.62 1.61 7.93
N GLY A 262 12.61 0.79 7.57
CA GLY A 262 12.86 -0.49 8.24
C GLY A 262 11.69 -1.45 8.23
N ASN A 263 10.73 -1.31 7.33
CA ASN A 263 9.60 -2.22 7.17
C ASN A 263 10.04 -3.53 6.52
N ALA A 264 9.39 -4.63 6.84
CA ALA A 264 9.81 -5.95 6.35
C ALA A 264 9.64 -6.13 4.85
N TYR A 265 8.76 -5.34 4.22
CA TYR A 265 8.44 -5.44 2.79
C TYR A 265 8.67 -4.09 2.10
N LEU A 266 7.63 -3.36 1.74
CA LEU A 266 7.70 -2.11 0.96
C LEU A 266 7.66 -0.87 1.87
N GLY A 267 8.19 0.24 1.38
CA GLY A 267 8.08 1.54 2.06
C GLY A 267 6.71 2.16 1.87
N ILE A 268 6.46 2.76 0.71
CA ILE A 268 5.19 3.38 0.32
C ILE A 268 4.66 2.68 -0.93
N HIS A 269 3.48 2.12 -0.82
CA HIS A 269 2.83 1.29 -1.80
C HIS A 269 1.49 1.90 -2.25
N LEU A 270 1.48 2.60 -3.39
CA LEU A 270 0.25 2.80 -4.14
C LEU A 270 -0.08 1.48 -4.83
N GLY A 271 -1.12 0.82 -4.36
CA GLY A 271 -1.43 -0.56 -4.73
C GLY A 271 -2.51 -0.66 -5.81
N THR A 272 -3.05 -1.84 -5.88
CA THR A 272 -4.00 -2.26 -6.91
C THR A 272 -5.08 -1.21 -7.19
N GLY A 273 -5.12 -0.71 -8.44
CA GLY A 273 -6.16 0.21 -8.89
C GLY A 273 -6.12 1.62 -8.28
N ALA A 274 -5.01 2.02 -7.65
CA ALA A 274 -4.86 3.40 -7.16
C ALA A 274 -4.81 4.39 -8.35
N ALA A 275 -5.56 5.47 -8.25
CA ALA A 275 -5.67 6.45 -9.33
C ALA A 275 -5.49 7.89 -8.82
N ARG A 276 -4.83 8.72 -9.64
CA ARG A 276 -4.62 10.16 -9.41
C ARG A 276 -3.95 10.49 -8.07
N GLY A 277 -3.16 9.55 -7.53
CA GLY A 277 -2.45 9.72 -6.27
C GLY A 277 -1.32 10.75 -6.36
N ILE A 278 -1.04 11.41 -5.25
CA ILE A 278 0.12 12.29 -5.09
C ILE A 278 0.97 11.75 -3.96
N VAL A 279 2.22 11.39 -4.26
CA VAL A 279 3.24 11.04 -3.27
C VAL A 279 4.34 12.06 -3.38
N ARG A 280 4.53 12.89 -2.36
CA ARG A 280 5.51 13.98 -2.45
C ARG A 280 6.25 14.25 -1.15
N ASP A 281 7.49 14.71 -1.31
CA ASP A 281 8.37 15.10 -0.20
C ASP A 281 8.50 13.98 0.86
N CYS A 282 8.38 12.70 0.44
CA CYS A 282 8.42 11.53 1.28
C CYS A 282 9.81 10.87 1.27
N ARG A 283 10.11 10.12 2.33
CA ARG A 283 11.31 9.30 2.48
C ARG A 283 10.93 7.84 2.64
N ALA A 284 11.55 6.94 1.86
CA ALA A 284 11.32 5.50 1.92
C ALA A 284 12.66 4.77 1.91
N HIS A 285 13.09 4.20 3.04
CA HIS A 285 14.44 3.67 3.15
C HIS A 285 14.58 2.50 4.11
N ASP A 286 15.67 1.75 3.91
CA ASP A 286 15.99 0.58 4.73
C ASP A 286 14.86 -0.45 4.80
N ASN A 287 13.93 -0.44 3.83
CA ASN A 287 12.85 -1.41 3.74
C ASN A 287 13.35 -2.72 3.11
N GLY A 288 12.72 -3.84 3.45
CA GLY A 288 13.14 -5.17 3.02
C GLY A 288 13.04 -5.40 1.51
N GLN A 289 12.22 -4.63 0.81
CA GLN A 289 12.10 -4.69 -0.66
C GLN A 289 12.21 -3.28 -1.28
N ASP A 290 11.16 -2.80 -1.96
CA ASP A 290 11.23 -1.54 -2.69
C ASP A 290 10.86 -0.34 -1.81
N GLY A 291 11.44 0.82 -2.08
CA GLY A 291 11.10 2.03 -1.35
C GLY A 291 9.74 2.59 -1.76
N LEU A 292 9.57 2.90 -3.04
CA LEU A 292 8.30 3.33 -3.64
C LEU A 292 7.84 2.26 -4.63
N PHE A 293 6.67 1.71 -4.40
CA PHE A 293 6.16 0.61 -5.20
C PHE A 293 4.78 0.92 -5.78
N LEU A 294 4.64 0.69 -7.09
CA LEU A 294 3.36 0.74 -7.78
C LEU A 294 2.94 -0.70 -8.10
N CYS A 295 1.70 -1.05 -7.75
CA CYS A 295 1.22 -2.42 -7.94
C CYS A 295 -0.14 -2.46 -8.59
N TRP A 296 -0.16 -2.97 -9.83
CA TRP A 296 -1.34 -3.32 -10.61
C TRP A 296 -2.35 -2.18 -10.83
N ARG A 297 -2.18 -1.49 -11.96
CA ARG A 297 -3.10 -0.46 -12.46
C ARG A 297 -3.06 0.86 -11.68
N VAL A 298 -1.89 1.25 -11.23
CA VAL A 298 -1.69 2.62 -10.71
C VAL A 298 -1.62 3.57 -11.88
N GLN A 299 -2.54 4.54 -11.94
CA GLN A 299 -2.67 5.41 -13.09
C GLN A 299 -2.79 6.89 -12.71
N HIS A 300 -2.20 7.76 -13.55
CA HIS A 300 -2.24 9.21 -13.42
C HIS A 300 -1.72 9.73 -12.06
N ALA A 301 -0.84 8.97 -11.41
CA ALA A 301 -0.22 9.36 -10.16
C ALA A 301 0.98 10.29 -10.39
N ARG A 302 1.28 11.12 -9.39
CA ARG A 302 2.44 12.01 -9.37
C ARG A 302 3.33 11.69 -8.18
N TYR A 303 4.61 11.44 -8.45
CA TYR A 303 5.66 11.22 -7.46
C TYR A 303 6.64 12.38 -7.54
N GLU A 304 6.69 13.22 -6.51
CA GLU A 304 7.42 14.48 -6.58
C GLU A 304 8.39 14.63 -5.40
N ARG A 305 9.66 14.86 -5.67
CA ARG A 305 10.73 15.15 -4.67
C ARG A 305 10.81 14.11 -3.54
N ASN A 306 10.50 12.87 -3.82
CA ASN A 306 10.66 11.79 -2.87
C ASN A 306 12.10 11.31 -2.85
N GLN A 307 12.51 10.74 -1.73
CA GLN A 307 13.81 10.12 -1.54
C GLN A 307 13.65 8.64 -1.20
N SER A 308 14.33 7.77 -1.95
CA SER A 308 14.26 6.32 -1.76
C SER A 308 15.66 5.73 -1.73
N TRP A 309 16.10 5.21 -0.57
CA TRP A 309 17.49 4.74 -0.45
C TRP A 309 17.62 3.49 0.43
N ASN A 310 18.73 2.75 0.22
CA ASN A 310 19.10 1.55 0.98
C ASN A 310 18.00 0.50 1.08
N ASN A 311 17.09 0.42 0.11
CA ASN A 311 16.04 -0.59 0.12
C ASN A 311 16.57 -1.93 -0.40
N GLY A 312 15.97 -3.02 0.07
CA GLY A 312 16.40 -4.40 -0.24
C GLY A 312 16.26 -4.81 -1.70
N ARG A 313 15.59 -4.02 -2.54
CA ARG A 313 15.48 -4.20 -3.99
C ARG A 313 15.69 -2.90 -4.75
N ASP A 314 14.61 -2.19 -5.05
CA ASP A 314 14.64 -1.03 -5.92
C ASP A 314 14.24 0.24 -5.19
N GLY A 315 14.70 1.38 -5.71
CA GLY A 315 14.24 2.67 -5.21
C GLY A 315 12.78 2.90 -5.57
N ILE A 316 12.45 2.75 -6.85
CA ILE A 316 11.10 2.89 -7.42
C ILE A 316 10.84 1.68 -8.33
N SER A 317 9.73 0.98 -8.14
CA SER A 317 9.35 -0.17 -8.95
C SER A 317 7.94 -0.04 -9.48
N LEU A 318 7.75 -0.31 -10.77
CA LEU A 318 6.44 -0.28 -11.43
C LEU A 318 6.32 -1.42 -12.47
N GLY A 319 5.10 -1.81 -12.80
CA GLY A 319 4.84 -2.96 -13.69
C GLY A 319 3.38 -3.00 -14.14
N HIS A 320 2.66 -3.99 -13.73
CA HIS A 320 1.36 -4.41 -14.24
C HIS A 320 0.33 -3.29 -14.44
N LYS A 321 0.30 -2.71 -15.65
CA LYS A 321 -0.60 -1.61 -16.07
C LYS A 321 -0.45 -0.31 -15.24
N ASP A 322 0.73 -0.09 -14.67
CA ASP A 322 1.05 1.15 -13.98
C ASP A 322 1.41 2.20 -15.03
N THR A 323 0.43 2.97 -15.49
CA THR A 323 0.56 3.78 -16.69
C THR A 323 0.22 5.25 -16.45
N ASP A 324 0.76 6.11 -17.33
CA ASP A 324 0.42 7.53 -17.36
C ASP A 324 0.81 8.28 -16.06
N ASN A 325 1.82 7.77 -15.34
CA ASN A 325 2.33 8.37 -14.10
C ASN A 325 3.50 9.32 -14.40
N VAL A 326 3.70 10.28 -13.52
CA VAL A 326 4.77 11.28 -13.61
C VAL A 326 5.64 11.23 -12.36
N PHE A 327 6.96 11.10 -12.56
CA PHE A 327 7.98 11.07 -11.52
C PHE A 327 8.91 12.26 -11.73
N MET A 328 8.88 13.24 -10.82
CA MET A 328 9.61 14.49 -10.98
C MET A 328 10.45 14.84 -9.76
N GLY A 329 11.75 15.05 -9.97
CA GLY A 329 12.67 15.50 -8.93
C GLY A 329 12.89 14.50 -7.80
N ASN A 330 12.63 13.21 -8.01
CA ASN A 330 12.85 12.19 -6.99
C ASN A 330 14.33 11.78 -6.96
N SER A 331 14.78 11.24 -5.83
CA SER A 331 16.08 10.61 -5.73
C SER A 331 15.97 9.13 -5.34
N ALA A 332 16.79 8.28 -5.96
CA ALA A 332 16.92 6.88 -5.60
C ALA A 332 18.40 6.52 -5.50
N SER A 333 18.86 6.13 -4.30
CA SER A 333 20.28 5.89 -4.07
C SER A 333 20.56 4.66 -3.20
N GLY A 334 21.68 3.98 -3.48
CA GLY A 334 22.13 2.85 -2.66
C GLY A 334 21.14 1.69 -2.57
N ASN A 335 20.14 1.62 -3.42
CA ASN A 335 19.18 0.51 -3.44
C ASN A 335 19.87 -0.73 -4.06
N ARG A 336 19.49 -1.91 -3.60
CA ARG A 336 20.24 -3.13 -3.87
C ARG A 336 20.33 -3.51 -5.35
N ARG A 337 19.38 -3.12 -6.22
CA ARG A 337 19.32 -3.54 -7.62
C ARG A 337 19.28 -2.37 -8.59
N ALA A 338 18.26 -1.54 -8.51
CA ALA A 338 18.08 -0.41 -9.43
C ALA A 338 17.50 0.82 -8.71
N GLY A 339 17.80 2.00 -9.26
CA GLY A 339 17.10 3.22 -8.85
C GLY A 339 15.64 3.17 -9.28
N ILE A 340 15.39 2.85 -10.56
CA ILE A 340 14.05 2.66 -11.12
C ILE A 340 14.01 1.32 -11.85
N TYR A 341 12.98 0.52 -11.57
CA TYR A 341 12.79 -0.79 -12.19
C TYR A 341 11.40 -0.94 -12.78
N PHE A 342 11.36 -1.30 -14.07
CA PHE A 342 10.16 -1.73 -14.79
C PHE A 342 10.14 -3.26 -14.83
N ARG A 343 9.12 -3.87 -14.27
CA ARG A 343 8.96 -5.33 -14.19
C ARG A 343 8.70 -5.94 -15.56
N ASP A 344 9.15 -7.20 -15.76
CA ASP A 344 8.94 -7.96 -17.02
C ASP A 344 7.45 -8.34 -17.15
N GLU A 345 6.74 -7.56 -17.96
CA GLU A 345 5.33 -7.76 -18.26
C GLU A 345 5.11 -7.86 -19.78
N VAL A 346 4.07 -8.55 -20.19
CA VAL A 346 3.62 -8.55 -21.59
C VAL A 346 2.97 -7.21 -21.95
N ALA A 347 2.90 -6.85 -23.24
CA ALA A 347 2.42 -5.54 -23.69
C ALA A 347 1.07 -5.09 -23.09
N ALA A 348 0.13 -6.02 -22.95
CA ALA A 348 -1.19 -5.74 -22.36
C ALA A 348 -1.14 -5.35 -20.88
N ASN A 349 -0.05 -5.67 -20.21
CA ASN A 349 0.15 -5.47 -18.79
C ASN A 349 1.34 -4.54 -18.46
N ALA A 350 2.09 -4.10 -19.46
CA ALA A 350 3.31 -3.34 -19.24
C ALA A 350 3.06 -1.94 -18.66
N ALA A 351 4.05 -1.42 -17.93
CA ALA A 351 4.04 -0.09 -17.32
C ALA A 351 4.41 0.98 -18.35
N SER A 352 3.55 1.22 -19.31
CA SER A 352 3.80 2.12 -20.44
C SER A 352 3.36 3.57 -20.18
N ARG A 353 3.82 4.51 -20.99
CA ARG A 353 3.44 5.95 -20.98
C ARG A 353 3.76 6.68 -19.68
N ASN A 354 4.80 6.27 -18.96
CA ASN A 354 5.27 6.98 -17.78
C ASN A 354 6.36 7.98 -18.12
N THR A 355 6.43 9.07 -17.36
CA THR A 355 7.40 10.16 -17.55
C THR A 355 8.27 10.32 -16.30
N PHE A 356 9.58 10.39 -16.48
CA PHE A 356 10.58 10.60 -15.44
C PHE A 356 11.40 11.85 -15.77
N GLU A 357 11.27 12.88 -14.96
CA GLU A 357 11.89 14.18 -15.22
C GLU A 357 12.70 14.65 -14.02
N ALA A 358 13.91 15.12 -14.27
CA ALA A 358 14.81 15.71 -13.27
C ALA A 358 15.03 14.83 -12.01
N ASN A 359 14.98 13.50 -12.12
CA ASN A 359 15.29 12.60 -11.01
C ASN A 359 16.79 12.37 -10.89
N THR A 360 17.25 12.03 -9.69
CA THR A 360 18.63 11.67 -9.40
C THR A 360 18.75 10.21 -9.01
N LEU A 361 19.59 9.44 -9.70
CA LEU A 361 19.77 8.01 -9.48
C LEU A 361 21.25 7.74 -9.21
N GLU A 362 21.57 7.29 -7.99
CA GLU A 362 22.94 7.25 -7.51
C GLU A 362 23.28 5.94 -6.79
N ASP A 363 24.40 5.33 -7.21
CA ASP A 363 25.02 4.19 -6.53
C ASP A 363 24.08 3.01 -6.23
N ASN A 364 23.09 2.77 -7.11
CA ASN A 364 22.19 1.63 -6.99
C ASN A 364 22.89 0.35 -7.50
N GLY A 365 22.71 -0.74 -6.77
CA GLY A 365 23.40 -2.01 -7.00
C GLY A 365 24.22 -2.42 -5.79
N ARG A 366 24.95 -3.53 -5.93
CA ARG A 366 25.87 -4.02 -4.92
C ARG A 366 27.08 -4.70 -5.55
N PRO A 367 28.22 -4.82 -4.82
CA PRO A 367 29.36 -5.56 -5.32
C PRO A 367 29.01 -6.98 -5.76
N GLY A 368 29.43 -7.37 -6.95
CA GLY A 368 29.22 -8.71 -7.51
C GLY A 368 27.92 -8.91 -8.27
N GLU A 369 27.01 -7.92 -8.28
CA GLU A 369 25.79 -7.93 -9.11
C GLU A 369 25.73 -6.66 -9.98
N PRO A 370 25.15 -6.73 -11.19
CA PRO A 370 24.97 -5.53 -12.00
C PRO A 370 23.92 -4.62 -11.39
N GLY A 371 24.30 -3.37 -11.11
CA GLY A 371 23.39 -2.32 -10.66
C GLY A 371 23.06 -1.35 -11.79
N TYR A 372 21.89 -0.75 -11.69
CA TYR A 372 21.30 0.10 -12.72
C TYR A 372 20.76 1.39 -12.13
N GLY A 373 20.96 2.49 -12.84
CA GLY A 373 20.17 3.68 -12.59
C GLY A 373 18.70 3.42 -12.92
N ILE A 374 18.45 3.03 -14.18
CA ILE A 374 17.12 2.64 -14.70
C ILE A 374 17.26 1.27 -15.38
N ARG A 375 16.35 0.35 -15.07
CA ARG A 375 16.24 -0.94 -15.72
C ARG A 375 14.84 -1.17 -16.26
N ILE A 376 14.71 -1.33 -17.59
CA ILE A 376 13.44 -1.51 -18.27
C ILE A 376 13.36 -2.94 -18.79
N GLU A 377 12.43 -3.71 -18.27
CA GLU A 377 12.14 -5.08 -18.70
C GLU A 377 10.73 -5.17 -19.34
N GLY A 378 10.45 -6.32 -19.93
CA GLY A 378 9.15 -6.62 -20.54
C GLY A 378 8.85 -5.82 -21.80
N GLU A 379 7.61 -5.92 -22.27
CA GLU A 379 7.11 -5.23 -23.46
C GLU A 379 6.67 -3.79 -23.15
N THR A 380 7.45 -3.10 -22.28
CA THR A 380 7.19 -1.74 -21.81
C THR A 380 7.53 -0.74 -22.91
N ARG A 381 6.67 0.28 -23.11
CA ARG A 381 6.84 1.24 -24.20
C ARG A 381 6.34 2.63 -23.87
N ASP A 382 6.66 3.57 -24.77
CA ASP A 382 6.22 4.99 -24.69
C ASP A 382 6.70 5.65 -23.40
N LEU A 383 7.93 5.37 -22.97
CA LEU A 383 8.55 5.94 -21.78
C LEU A 383 9.32 7.22 -22.11
N LYS A 384 9.34 8.15 -21.16
CA LYS A 384 10.12 9.39 -21.26
C LYS A 384 11.04 9.57 -20.07
N PHE A 385 12.34 9.66 -20.30
CA PHE A 385 13.38 9.99 -19.33
C PHE A 385 14.06 11.28 -19.76
N VAL A 386 13.76 12.40 -19.09
CA VAL A 386 14.21 13.71 -19.49
C VAL A 386 14.94 14.40 -18.34
N SER A 387 16.11 14.95 -18.62
CA SER A 387 16.91 15.75 -17.68
C SER A 387 17.21 15.04 -16.34
N ASN A 388 17.26 13.70 -16.32
CA ASN A 388 17.62 12.96 -15.11
C ASN A 388 19.15 12.97 -14.92
N THR A 389 19.61 12.98 -13.69
CA THR A 389 21.02 12.81 -13.34
C THR A 389 21.25 11.39 -12.84
N ILE A 390 22.14 10.68 -13.52
CA ILE A 390 22.50 9.30 -13.20
C ILE A 390 23.99 9.27 -12.91
N ARG A 391 24.37 8.96 -11.68
CA ARG A 391 25.78 8.97 -11.29
C ARG A 391 26.15 7.75 -10.48
N SER A 392 27.44 7.40 -10.56
CA SER A 392 28.00 6.29 -9.81
C SER A 392 29.36 6.64 -9.27
N HIS A 393 29.65 6.19 -8.08
CA HIS A 393 30.95 6.24 -7.45
C HIS A 393 31.46 4.83 -7.18
N ARG A 394 32.74 4.72 -6.85
CA ARG A 394 33.31 3.46 -6.37
C ARG A 394 33.02 3.31 -4.88
N ILE A 395 32.37 2.21 -4.53
CA ILE A 395 32.21 1.78 -3.14
C ILE A 395 33.21 0.65 -2.91
N ASP A 396 34.16 0.84 -1.99
CA ASP A 396 35.26 -0.09 -1.72
C ASP A 396 36.04 -0.48 -3.01
N GLY A 397 36.22 0.47 -3.90
CA GLY A 397 36.92 0.27 -5.18
C GLY A 397 36.08 -0.38 -6.28
N VAL A 398 34.81 -0.74 -6.03
CA VAL A 398 33.90 -1.39 -6.97
C VAL A 398 32.84 -0.41 -7.45
N VAL A 399 32.60 -0.39 -8.77
CA VAL A 399 31.44 0.33 -9.36
C VAL A 399 30.20 -0.52 -9.19
N VAL A 400 29.24 -0.06 -8.40
CA VAL A 400 28.01 -0.80 -8.14
C VAL A 400 26.92 -0.50 -9.17
N GLN A 401 26.73 0.75 -9.57
CA GLN A 401 25.80 1.17 -10.62
C GLN A 401 26.54 1.32 -11.96
N ALA A 402 26.89 0.20 -12.58
CA ALA A 402 27.68 0.20 -13.80
C ALA A 402 26.90 0.67 -15.05
N VAL A 403 25.59 0.55 -15.06
CA VAL A 403 24.71 0.91 -16.19
C VAL A 403 23.79 2.07 -15.80
N GLY A 404 23.80 3.13 -16.60
CA GLY A 404 22.89 4.25 -16.40
C GLY A 404 21.46 3.87 -16.73
N ILE A 405 21.14 3.62 -18.00
CA ILE A 405 19.83 3.18 -18.47
C ILE A 405 20.00 1.86 -19.23
N TYR A 406 19.32 0.82 -18.81
CA TYR A 406 19.21 -0.44 -19.52
C TYR A 406 17.82 -0.58 -20.15
N ILE A 407 17.77 -0.83 -21.45
CA ILE A 407 16.55 -1.07 -22.22
C ILE A 407 16.59 -2.52 -22.69
N GLY A 408 15.72 -3.34 -22.14
CA GLY A 408 15.66 -4.77 -22.43
C GLY A 408 15.13 -5.09 -23.83
N PRO A 409 15.29 -6.34 -24.30
CA PRO A 409 15.05 -6.72 -25.70
C PRO A 409 13.60 -6.57 -26.18
N LYS A 410 12.64 -6.53 -25.27
CA LYS A 410 11.22 -6.41 -25.60
C LYS A 410 10.68 -4.97 -25.46
N ALA A 411 11.43 -4.07 -24.82
CA ALA A 411 11.04 -2.69 -24.63
C ALA A 411 11.16 -1.88 -25.92
N ASP A 412 10.34 -0.86 -26.09
CA ASP A 412 10.33 -0.07 -27.34
C ASP A 412 9.78 1.35 -27.10
N ALA A 413 10.01 2.26 -28.05
CA ALA A 413 9.55 3.63 -28.03
C ALA A 413 9.94 4.39 -26.73
N VAL A 414 11.19 4.19 -26.28
CA VAL A 414 11.79 4.91 -25.15
C VAL A 414 12.44 6.19 -25.62
N ILE A 415 12.10 7.30 -25.00
CA ILE A 415 12.75 8.58 -25.21
C ILE A 415 13.68 8.85 -24.02
N ALA A 416 14.98 9.00 -24.28
CA ALA A 416 15.97 9.42 -23.29
C ALA A 416 16.67 10.69 -23.81
N ASP A 417 16.31 11.83 -23.23
CA ASP A 417 16.80 13.13 -23.68
C ASP A 417 17.36 13.96 -22.51
N GLN A 418 18.45 14.70 -22.77
CA GLN A 418 19.11 15.59 -21.83
C GLN A 418 19.48 14.93 -20.49
N ASN A 419 19.61 13.60 -20.43
CA ASN A 419 20.03 12.92 -19.21
C ASN A 419 21.55 13.08 -19.01
N LEU A 420 21.95 13.36 -17.78
CA LEU A 420 23.33 13.59 -17.39
C LEU A 420 23.89 12.33 -16.71
N PHE A 421 24.99 11.79 -17.27
CA PHE A 421 25.72 10.66 -16.71
C PHE A 421 27.03 11.11 -16.11
N GLN A 422 27.30 10.76 -14.85
CA GLN A 422 28.44 11.28 -14.10
C GLN A 422 29.19 10.17 -13.34
N GLY A 423 30.42 10.46 -13.01
CA GLY A 423 31.28 9.60 -12.20
C GLY A 423 31.68 8.31 -12.93
N ASP A 424 31.60 7.19 -12.24
CA ASP A 424 32.09 5.87 -12.72
C ASP A 424 30.99 5.04 -13.46
N VAL A 425 29.96 5.67 -14.02
CA VAL A 425 28.97 4.97 -14.87
C VAL A 425 29.68 4.38 -16.09
N ALA A 426 29.85 3.06 -16.13
CA ALA A 426 30.62 2.40 -17.17
C ALA A 426 29.93 2.45 -18.54
N LYS A 427 28.61 2.34 -18.56
CA LYS A 427 27.78 2.41 -19.77
C LYS A 427 26.60 3.34 -19.50
N ALA A 428 26.57 4.49 -20.18
CA ALA A 428 25.49 5.47 -20.03
C ALA A 428 24.12 4.86 -20.39
N ILE A 429 24.01 4.29 -21.60
CA ILE A 429 22.81 3.60 -22.10
C ILE A 429 23.23 2.27 -22.69
N VAL A 430 22.51 1.21 -22.34
CA VAL A 430 22.57 -0.11 -22.97
C VAL A 430 21.21 -0.37 -23.58
N ASP A 431 21.14 -0.40 -24.90
CA ASP A 431 19.91 -0.67 -25.65
C ASP A 431 20.00 -2.05 -26.30
N GLU A 432 19.22 -3.00 -25.82
CA GLU A 432 19.07 -4.35 -26.37
C GLU A 432 17.73 -4.53 -27.09
N SER A 433 16.94 -3.46 -27.20
CA SER A 433 15.61 -3.50 -27.82
C SER A 433 15.66 -3.92 -29.29
N GLN A 434 14.58 -4.54 -29.74
CA GLN A 434 14.44 -5.01 -31.12
C GLN A 434 13.44 -4.19 -31.96
N GLY A 435 12.71 -3.25 -31.31
CA GLY A 435 11.64 -2.48 -31.95
C GLY A 435 12.12 -1.34 -32.86
N GLY A 436 13.26 -0.73 -32.58
CA GLY A 436 13.87 0.32 -33.40
C GLY A 436 13.20 1.70 -33.31
N HIS A 437 12.30 1.94 -32.34
CA HIS A 437 11.60 3.21 -32.18
C HIS A 437 12.15 4.06 -31.00
N ASN A 438 13.26 3.65 -30.40
CA ASN A 438 13.87 4.40 -29.32
C ASN A 438 14.51 5.69 -29.83
N GLN A 439 14.37 6.77 -29.07
CA GLN A 439 14.97 8.07 -29.34
C GLN A 439 15.95 8.40 -28.20
N LEU A 440 17.20 8.08 -28.42
CA LEU A 440 18.25 8.17 -27.42
C LEU A 440 19.22 9.29 -27.79
N ALA A 441 19.14 10.42 -27.10
CA ALA A 441 20.10 11.50 -27.28
C ALA A 441 21.48 11.05 -26.80
N SER A 442 22.52 11.55 -27.46
CA SER A 442 23.90 11.31 -27.02
C SER A 442 24.05 11.74 -25.57
N PRO A 443 24.73 10.92 -24.71
CA PRO A 443 24.93 11.27 -23.32
C PRO A 443 25.57 12.65 -23.19
N GLY A 444 24.87 13.57 -22.53
CA GLY A 444 25.41 14.88 -22.16
C GLY A 444 26.29 14.74 -20.93
N GLY A 445 27.50 15.28 -20.97
CA GLY A 445 28.37 15.45 -19.82
C GLY A 445 29.57 14.49 -19.79
N ARG A 446 30.65 15.08 -19.33
CA ARG A 446 31.87 14.42 -18.82
C ARG A 446 31.92 14.60 -17.32
#